data_079cd05ddb56204f28bb1b8fbcd1dc32
#
_entry.id   079cd05ddb56204f28bb1b8fbcd1dc32
#
_cell.length_a   1.000
_cell.length_b   1.000
_cell.length_c   1.000
_cell.angle_alpha   90.00
_cell.angle_beta   90.00
_cell.angle_gamma   90.00
#
_symmetry.space_group_name_H-M   'P 1'
#
loop_
_entity.id
_entity.type
_entity.pdbx_description
1 polymer ?
#
loop_
_entity_poly.entity_id
_entity_poly.type
_entity_poly.pdbx_seq_one_letter_code
_entity_poly.pdbx_strand_id
1 'polypeptide(L)'
;MVRIVAVVLTALVGLAATGCKKSPPANVAATVNNRAITYAELDKQYQLQFASPGEKQSDDQVLIQKLEVLRSLIDNEIMLQRAEKLNLMAVNSDVEAKFAELKAPYTQEEFQKQLAARKMSVDDLKAQLRRDLSVQKLFNKEITSQIAITDKDVSDFYNSNRSSFNLAEPQVHLAQILVSPAPDTNVRNLKNDKAQTDEQARKKV
;
A
#
# COMPACT_ATOMS: atom_id res chain seq x y z
N MET A 1 -23.95 -64.02 10.16
CA MET A 1 -23.80 -62.86 9.23
C MET A 1 -24.36 -61.55 9.81
N VAL A 2 -25.55 -61.54 10.40
CA VAL A 2 -26.19 -60.29 10.94
C VAL A 2 -25.33 -59.58 12.03
N ARG A 3 -24.66 -60.34 12.92
CA ARG A 3 -23.84 -59.78 14.00
C ARG A 3 -22.54 -59.09 13.49
N ILE A 4 -21.97 -59.58 12.40
CA ILE A 4 -20.75 -59.02 11.78
C ILE A 4 -21.10 -57.72 11.04
N VAL A 5 -22.24 -57.64 10.38
CA VAL A 5 -22.73 -56.44 9.69
C VAL A 5 -23.05 -55.34 10.69
N ALA A 6 -23.62 -55.66 11.86
CA ALA A 6 -23.89 -54.67 12.92
C ALA A 6 -22.62 -54.06 13.51
N VAL A 7 -21.57 -54.86 13.71
CA VAL A 7 -20.27 -54.37 14.23
C VAL A 7 -19.53 -53.48 13.22
N VAL A 8 -19.60 -53.79 11.92
CA VAL A 8 -19.01 -52.97 10.85
C VAL A 8 -19.78 -51.64 10.71
N LEU A 9 -21.12 -51.66 10.84
CA LEU A 9 -21.90 -50.42 10.75
C LEU A 9 -21.64 -49.47 11.91
N THR A 10 -21.43 -49.99 13.14
CA THR A 10 -21.09 -49.17 14.32
C THR A 10 -19.67 -48.61 14.24
N ALA A 11 -18.70 -49.31 13.65
CA ALA A 11 -17.34 -48.82 13.43
C ALA A 11 -17.30 -47.70 12.37
N LEU A 12 -18.14 -47.74 11.33
CA LEU A 12 -18.18 -46.67 10.31
C LEU A 12 -18.78 -45.37 10.85
N VAL A 13 -19.74 -45.42 11.77
CA VAL A 13 -20.38 -44.23 12.36
C VAL A 13 -19.40 -43.53 13.34
N GLY A 14 -18.49 -44.28 14.00
CA GLY A 14 -17.51 -43.74 14.92
C GLY A 14 -16.39 -42.91 14.24
N LEU A 15 -16.07 -43.18 12.96
CA LEU A 15 -15.03 -42.42 12.24
C LEU A 15 -15.54 -41.06 11.70
N ALA A 16 -16.84 -40.86 11.58
CA ALA A 16 -17.42 -39.61 11.06
C ALA A 16 -17.45 -38.46 12.11
N ALA A 17 -17.20 -38.75 13.39
CA ALA A 17 -17.33 -37.79 14.49
C ALA A 17 -16.06 -37.02 14.86
N THR A 18 -14.92 -37.27 14.20
CA THR A 18 -13.64 -36.59 14.51
C THR A 18 -13.40 -35.28 13.75
N GLY A 19 -14.44 -34.68 13.20
CA GLY A 19 -14.40 -33.33 12.64
C GLY A 19 -14.41 -32.25 13.74
N CYS A 20 -13.57 -32.35 14.77
CA CYS A 20 -13.35 -31.27 15.71
C CYS A 20 -12.64 -30.12 14.98
N LYS A 21 -13.39 -29.18 14.46
CA LYS A 21 -12.89 -27.83 14.16
C LYS A 21 -12.37 -27.28 15.50
N LYS A 22 -11.05 -27.27 15.68
CA LYS A 22 -10.44 -26.51 16.77
C LYS A 22 -11.01 -25.10 16.69
N SER A 23 -11.75 -24.69 17.71
CA SER A 23 -12.17 -23.29 17.80
C SER A 23 -10.93 -22.41 17.68
N PRO A 24 -10.97 -21.37 16.83
CA PRO A 24 -9.82 -20.47 16.73
C PRO A 24 -9.50 -19.91 18.11
N PRO A 25 -8.21 -19.67 18.42
CA PRO A 25 -7.82 -19.04 19.68
C PRO A 25 -8.56 -17.71 19.87
N ALA A 26 -8.90 -17.36 21.10
CA ALA A 26 -9.74 -16.21 21.43
C ALA A 26 -9.20 -14.85 20.93
N ASN A 27 -7.90 -14.77 20.62
CA ASN A 27 -7.24 -13.55 20.11
C ASN A 27 -7.06 -13.53 18.57
N VAL A 28 -7.63 -14.50 17.83
CA VAL A 28 -7.48 -14.62 16.37
C VAL A 28 -8.74 -14.15 15.68
N ALA A 29 -8.60 -13.12 14.85
CA ALA A 29 -9.66 -12.57 14.01
C ALA A 29 -9.88 -13.41 12.74
N ALA A 30 -8.81 -13.91 12.12
CA ALA A 30 -8.86 -14.79 10.97
C ALA A 30 -7.60 -15.67 10.88
N THR A 31 -7.67 -16.74 10.08
CA THR A 31 -6.51 -17.59 9.80
C THR A 31 -6.38 -17.77 8.28
N VAL A 32 -5.21 -17.49 7.75
CA VAL A 32 -4.88 -17.69 6.34
C VAL A 32 -3.87 -18.83 6.25
N ASN A 33 -4.31 -20.00 5.83
CA ASN A 33 -3.58 -21.26 5.95
C ASN A 33 -3.14 -21.49 7.42
N ASN A 34 -1.86 -21.39 7.72
CA ASN A 34 -1.32 -21.60 9.07
C ASN A 34 -0.94 -20.30 9.80
N ARG A 35 -1.20 -19.12 9.22
CA ARG A 35 -0.92 -17.82 9.83
C ARG A 35 -2.18 -17.18 10.37
N ALA A 36 -2.12 -16.78 11.63
CA ALA A 36 -3.20 -16.11 12.31
C ALA A 36 -3.08 -14.60 12.15
N ILE A 37 -4.20 -13.95 11.83
CA ILE A 37 -4.40 -12.50 11.92
C ILE A 37 -5.09 -12.26 13.25
N THR A 38 -4.47 -11.47 14.12
CA THR A 38 -4.97 -11.22 15.47
C THR A 38 -5.93 -10.04 15.52
N TYR A 39 -6.78 -10.00 16.55
CA TYR A 39 -7.62 -8.82 16.82
C TYR A 39 -6.77 -7.58 17.11
N ALA A 40 -5.61 -7.73 17.77
CA ALA A 40 -4.69 -6.63 18.03
C ALA A 40 -4.15 -6.00 16.73
N GLU A 41 -3.82 -6.82 15.74
CA GLU A 41 -3.40 -6.35 14.41
C GLU A 41 -4.54 -5.68 13.66
N LEU A 42 -5.73 -6.27 13.69
CA LEU A 42 -6.95 -5.68 13.12
C LEU A 42 -7.24 -4.31 13.72
N ASP A 43 -7.22 -4.19 15.05
CA ASP A 43 -7.48 -2.93 15.75
C ASP A 43 -6.40 -1.89 15.45
N LYS A 44 -5.12 -2.28 15.39
CA LYS A 44 -4.02 -1.38 14.99
C LYS A 44 -4.25 -0.82 13.59
N GLN A 45 -4.58 -1.67 12.62
CA GLN A 45 -4.84 -1.24 11.24
C GLN A 45 -6.11 -0.39 11.12
N TYR A 46 -7.16 -0.75 11.83
CA TYR A 46 -8.37 0.07 11.91
C TYR A 46 -8.08 1.48 12.44
N GLN A 47 -7.32 1.58 13.53
CA GLN A 47 -6.91 2.87 14.09
C GLN A 47 -6.09 3.72 13.12
N LEU A 48 -5.20 3.10 12.35
CA LEU A 48 -4.37 3.81 11.35
C LEU A 48 -5.18 4.35 10.16
N GLN A 49 -6.26 3.67 9.79
CA GLN A 49 -7.04 4.01 8.60
C GLN A 49 -8.25 4.90 8.89
N PHE A 50 -8.94 4.66 10.01
CA PHE A 50 -10.25 5.23 10.28
C PHE A 50 -10.35 6.06 11.57
N ALA A 51 -9.33 6.07 12.44
CA ALA A 51 -9.40 6.85 13.66
C ALA A 51 -9.25 8.34 13.37
N SER A 52 -10.37 9.03 13.25
CA SER A 52 -10.42 10.50 13.23
C SER A 52 -10.70 11.01 14.65
N PRO A 53 -9.87 11.92 15.20
CA PRO A 53 -10.12 12.51 16.50
C PRO A 53 -11.44 13.30 16.50
N GLY A 54 -12.39 12.90 17.34
CA GLY A 54 -13.61 13.67 17.60
C GLY A 54 -14.88 13.19 16.88
N GLU A 55 -14.83 12.23 16.01
CA GLU A 55 -16.00 11.68 15.34
C GLU A 55 -16.54 10.46 16.10
N LYS A 56 -17.76 10.54 16.62
CA LYS A 56 -18.46 9.38 17.21
C LYS A 56 -19.09 8.58 16.10
N GLN A 57 -18.46 7.48 15.73
CA GLN A 57 -19.02 6.51 14.79
C GLN A 57 -20.00 5.59 15.53
N SER A 58 -21.03 5.10 14.83
CA SER A 58 -21.91 4.07 15.37
C SER A 58 -21.19 2.72 15.42
N ASP A 59 -21.62 1.84 16.35
CA ASP A 59 -21.04 0.50 16.49
C ASP A 59 -21.11 -0.30 15.18
N ASP A 60 -22.19 -0.15 14.42
CA ASP A 60 -22.37 -0.79 13.12
C ASP A 60 -21.36 -0.29 12.08
N GLN A 61 -21.09 1.03 12.04
CA GLN A 61 -20.07 1.59 11.15
C GLN A 61 -18.67 1.09 11.50
N VAL A 62 -18.34 1.06 12.78
CA VAL A 62 -17.07 0.50 13.27
C VAL A 62 -16.93 -0.96 12.87
N LEU A 63 -17.99 -1.75 12.99
CA LEU A 63 -17.97 -3.16 12.64
C LEU A 63 -17.75 -3.35 11.12
N ILE A 64 -18.46 -2.60 10.28
CA ILE A 64 -18.31 -2.66 8.82
C ILE A 64 -16.87 -2.31 8.43
N GLN A 65 -16.33 -1.20 8.96
CA GLN A 65 -14.96 -0.78 8.68
C GLN A 65 -13.92 -1.82 9.13
N LYS A 66 -14.12 -2.42 10.32
CA LYS A 66 -13.25 -3.51 10.78
C LYS A 66 -13.30 -4.74 9.88
N LEU A 67 -14.47 -5.08 9.33
CA LEU A 67 -14.60 -6.18 8.37
C LEU A 67 -13.87 -5.88 7.05
N GLU A 68 -13.91 -4.64 6.57
CA GLU A 68 -13.15 -4.21 5.38
C GLU A 68 -11.63 -4.29 5.63
N VAL A 69 -11.17 -3.82 6.78
CA VAL A 69 -9.76 -3.94 7.18
C VAL A 69 -9.35 -5.41 7.30
N LEU A 70 -10.18 -6.26 7.92
CA LEU A 70 -9.89 -7.68 8.03
C LEU A 70 -9.78 -8.35 6.68
N ARG A 71 -10.67 -8.03 5.74
CA ARG A 71 -10.58 -8.51 4.36
C ARG A 71 -9.26 -8.11 3.71
N SER A 72 -8.89 -6.84 3.82
CA SER A 72 -7.61 -6.34 3.30
C SER A 72 -6.41 -7.06 3.92
N LEU A 73 -6.44 -7.33 5.23
CA LEU A 73 -5.38 -8.08 5.90
C LEU A 73 -5.29 -9.54 5.38
N ILE A 74 -6.43 -10.19 5.16
CA ILE A 74 -6.49 -11.55 4.58
C ILE A 74 -5.90 -11.55 3.17
N ASP A 75 -6.34 -10.62 2.32
CA ASP A 75 -5.85 -10.52 0.93
C ASP A 75 -4.33 -10.25 0.90
N ASN A 76 -3.85 -9.34 1.73
CA ASN A 76 -2.42 -9.06 1.87
C ASN A 76 -1.62 -10.28 2.35
N GLU A 77 -2.13 -11.03 3.32
CA GLU A 77 -1.45 -12.24 3.81
C GLU A 77 -1.38 -13.33 2.74
N ILE A 78 -2.44 -13.51 1.93
CA ILE A 78 -2.44 -14.42 0.78
C ILE A 78 -1.35 -14.04 -0.21
N MET A 79 -1.25 -12.74 -0.54
CA MET A 79 -0.22 -12.23 -1.46
C MET A 79 1.20 -12.41 -0.90
N LEU A 80 1.41 -12.15 0.39
CA LEU A 80 2.70 -12.36 1.03
C LEU A 80 3.13 -13.82 1.02
N GLN A 81 2.22 -14.74 1.33
CA GLN A 81 2.52 -16.18 1.25
C GLN A 81 2.84 -16.63 -0.18
N ARG A 82 2.19 -16.03 -1.18
CA ARG A 82 2.52 -16.27 -2.59
C ARG A 82 3.90 -15.73 -2.94
N ALA A 83 4.22 -14.50 -2.49
CA ALA A 83 5.54 -13.89 -2.68
C ALA A 83 6.65 -14.73 -2.04
N GLU A 84 6.43 -15.26 -0.83
CA GLU A 84 7.38 -16.16 -0.17
C GLU A 84 7.63 -17.45 -0.98
N LYS A 85 6.56 -18.09 -1.45
CA LYS A 85 6.67 -19.31 -2.28
C LYS A 85 7.45 -19.10 -3.57
N LEU A 86 7.43 -17.87 -4.09
CA LEU A 86 8.15 -17.48 -5.31
C LEU A 86 9.52 -16.84 -5.04
N ASN A 87 9.97 -16.77 -3.78
CA ASN A 87 11.21 -16.10 -3.37
C ASN A 87 11.26 -14.61 -3.77
N LEU A 88 10.11 -13.92 -3.72
CA LEU A 88 9.97 -12.51 -4.09
C LEU A 88 9.94 -11.57 -2.87
N MET A 89 10.28 -12.07 -1.68
CA MET A 89 10.35 -11.23 -0.50
C MET A 89 11.39 -10.12 -0.67
N ALA A 90 11.02 -8.91 -0.24
CA ALA A 90 11.93 -7.77 -0.26
C ALA A 90 13.11 -8.00 0.69
N VAL A 91 14.32 -7.80 0.19
CA VAL A 91 15.55 -7.90 0.97
C VAL A 91 15.83 -6.63 1.74
N ASN A 92 16.75 -6.68 2.71
CA ASN A 92 17.03 -5.52 3.56
C ASN A 92 17.46 -4.28 2.76
N SER A 93 18.26 -4.45 1.70
CA SER A 93 18.69 -3.34 0.85
C SER A 93 17.52 -2.60 0.20
N ASP A 94 16.48 -3.32 -0.24
CA ASP A 94 15.29 -2.70 -0.86
C ASP A 94 14.52 -1.87 0.17
N VAL A 95 14.39 -2.43 1.40
CA VAL A 95 13.69 -1.76 2.51
C VAL A 95 14.43 -0.50 2.95
N GLU A 96 15.77 -0.58 3.09
CA GLU A 96 16.58 0.59 3.48
C GLU A 96 16.57 1.68 2.40
N ALA A 97 16.64 1.30 1.13
CA ALA A 97 16.56 2.26 0.01
C ALA A 97 15.20 3.00 0.03
N LYS A 98 14.09 2.25 0.17
CA LYS A 98 12.75 2.85 0.24
C LYS A 98 12.54 3.68 1.50
N PHE A 99 13.07 3.24 2.63
CA PHE A 99 13.07 4.00 3.88
C PHE A 99 13.83 5.33 3.74
N ALA A 100 15.02 5.31 3.13
CA ALA A 100 15.82 6.51 2.87
C ALA A 100 15.07 7.49 1.94
N GLU A 101 14.42 6.99 0.88
CA GLU A 101 13.59 7.78 -0.02
C GLU A 101 12.46 8.49 0.72
N LEU A 102 11.71 7.76 1.57
CA LEU A 102 10.61 8.32 2.35
C LEU A 102 11.07 9.34 3.39
N LYS A 103 12.27 9.18 3.92
CA LYS A 103 12.84 10.09 4.90
C LYS A 103 13.45 11.35 4.27
N ALA A 104 13.92 11.28 3.02
CA ALA A 104 14.68 12.34 2.35
C ALA A 104 14.02 13.73 2.36
N PRO A 105 12.69 13.90 2.21
CA PRO A 105 12.05 15.21 2.23
C PRO A 105 11.91 15.84 3.63
N TYR A 106 12.25 15.10 4.71
CA TYR A 106 12.03 15.51 6.09
C TYR A 106 13.35 15.67 6.84
N THR A 107 13.37 16.60 7.81
CA THR A 107 14.39 16.59 8.86
C THR A 107 14.20 15.37 9.78
N GLN A 108 15.21 15.02 10.56
CA GLN A 108 15.11 13.91 11.51
C GLN A 108 13.95 14.11 12.51
N GLU A 109 13.76 15.34 12.99
CA GLU A 109 12.73 15.68 13.96
C GLU A 109 11.33 15.61 13.36
N GLU A 110 11.15 16.15 12.15
CA GLU A 110 9.89 16.09 11.43
C GLU A 110 9.48 14.65 11.12
N PHE A 111 10.44 13.84 10.68
CA PHE A 111 10.18 12.42 10.42
C PHE A 111 9.75 11.68 11.67
N GLN A 112 10.41 11.92 12.80
CA GLN A 112 10.00 11.33 14.08
C GLN A 112 8.61 11.79 14.53
N LYS A 113 8.27 13.06 14.36
CA LYS A 113 6.91 13.58 14.64
C LYS A 113 5.85 12.91 13.77
N GLN A 114 6.14 12.69 12.49
CA GLN A 114 5.23 11.97 11.58
C GLN A 114 4.99 10.52 12.04
N LEU A 115 6.04 9.82 12.43
CA LEU A 115 5.91 8.46 12.96
C LEU A 115 5.12 8.43 14.27
N ALA A 116 5.41 9.35 15.19
CA ALA A 116 4.72 9.45 16.47
C ALA A 116 3.22 9.77 16.29
N ALA A 117 2.87 10.67 15.36
CA ALA A 117 1.49 10.98 15.02
C ALA A 117 0.72 9.74 14.52
N ARG A 118 1.40 8.83 13.83
CA ARG A 118 0.85 7.55 13.38
C ARG A 118 1.00 6.42 14.41
N LYS A 119 1.51 6.70 15.61
CA LYS A 119 1.80 5.69 16.64
C LYS A 119 2.64 4.52 16.11
N MET A 120 3.61 4.82 15.26
CA MET A 120 4.43 3.87 14.52
C MET A 120 5.90 4.06 14.88
N SER A 121 6.63 2.96 15.09
CA SER A 121 8.09 2.98 15.23
C SER A 121 8.77 2.91 13.86
N VAL A 122 10.07 3.16 13.81
CA VAL A 122 10.89 2.96 12.60
C VAL A 122 10.85 1.49 12.16
N ASP A 123 10.89 0.56 13.11
CA ASP A 123 10.84 -0.87 12.82
C ASP A 123 9.47 -1.30 12.27
N ASP A 124 8.37 -0.74 12.80
CA ASP A 124 7.03 -0.94 12.26
C ASP A 124 6.94 -0.47 10.81
N LEU A 125 7.49 0.72 10.51
CA LEU A 125 7.52 1.26 9.14
C LEU A 125 8.35 0.35 8.21
N LYS A 126 9.55 -0.06 8.64
CA LYS A 126 10.39 -0.97 7.84
C LYS A 126 9.72 -2.34 7.61
N ALA A 127 9.02 -2.86 8.62
CA ALA A 127 8.25 -4.10 8.48
C ALA A 127 7.09 -3.94 7.49
N GLN A 128 6.40 -2.80 7.50
CA GLN A 128 5.37 -2.47 6.53
C GLN A 128 5.97 -2.35 5.12
N LEU A 129 7.05 -1.59 4.95
CA LEU A 129 7.74 -1.44 3.67
C LEU A 129 8.16 -2.78 3.08
N ARG A 130 8.65 -3.70 3.93
CA ARG A 130 9.01 -5.05 3.47
C ARG A 130 7.80 -5.80 2.90
N ARG A 131 6.66 -5.72 3.57
CA ARG A 131 5.42 -6.34 3.07
C ARG A 131 5.00 -5.72 1.73
N ASP A 132 4.92 -4.40 1.68
CA ASP A 132 4.47 -3.67 0.50
C ASP A 132 5.38 -3.93 -0.72
N LEU A 133 6.70 -3.86 -0.53
CA LEU A 133 7.68 -4.15 -1.58
C LEU A 133 7.62 -5.61 -2.05
N SER A 134 7.34 -6.55 -1.15
CA SER A 134 7.20 -7.96 -1.50
C SER A 134 5.96 -8.20 -2.36
N VAL A 135 4.84 -7.60 -1.99
CA VAL A 135 3.59 -7.63 -2.77
C VAL A 135 3.81 -6.94 -4.12
N GLN A 136 4.50 -5.80 -4.16
CA GLN A 136 4.82 -5.13 -5.42
C GLN A 136 5.67 -6.00 -6.35
N LYS A 137 6.68 -6.69 -5.81
CA LYS A 137 7.49 -7.65 -6.60
C LYS A 137 6.64 -8.78 -7.15
N LEU A 138 5.68 -9.28 -6.37
CA LEU A 138 4.74 -10.30 -6.81
C LEU A 138 3.89 -9.80 -8.00
N PHE A 139 3.28 -8.62 -7.87
CA PHE A 139 2.50 -8.02 -8.96
C PHE A 139 3.35 -7.79 -10.21
N ASN A 140 4.56 -7.26 -10.03
CA ASN A 140 5.46 -7.05 -11.16
C ASN A 140 5.79 -8.36 -11.88
N LYS A 141 6.02 -9.43 -11.14
CA LYS A 141 6.37 -10.74 -11.69
C LYS A 141 5.20 -11.45 -12.35
N GLU A 142 4.04 -11.47 -11.71
CA GLU A 142 2.90 -12.29 -12.15
C GLU A 142 1.93 -11.56 -13.08
N ILE A 143 1.93 -10.22 -13.04
CA ILE A 143 1.00 -9.42 -13.83
C ILE A 143 1.74 -8.47 -14.76
N THR A 144 2.47 -7.48 -14.20
CA THR A 144 3.02 -6.38 -15.00
C THR A 144 4.01 -6.86 -16.07
N SER A 145 4.86 -7.85 -15.74
CA SER A 145 5.84 -8.40 -16.69
C SER A 145 5.20 -9.17 -17.86
N GLN A 146 3.93 -9.53 -17.76
CA GLN A 146 3.19 -10.25 -18.79
C GLN A 146 2.35 -9.30 -19.68
N ILE A 147 2.24 -8.04 -19.30
CA ILE A 147 1.51 -7.03 -20.05
C ILE A 147 2.46 -6.46 -21.10
N ALA A 148 2.22 -6.78 -22.37
CA ALA A 148 2.91 -6.19 -23.49
C ALA A 148 1.93 -5.25 -24.22
N ILE A 149 2.18 -3.95 -24.12
CA ILE A 149 1.41 -2.94 -24.87
C ILE A 149 2.15 -2.70 -26.19
N THR A 150 1.50 -3.00 -27.30
CA THR A 150 2.05 -2.78 -28.63
C THR A 150 1.69 -1.41 -29.17
N ASP A 151 2.44 -0.91 -30.16
CA ASP A 151 2.09 0.34 -30.86
C ASP A 151 0.70 0.29 -31.49
N LYS A 152 0.26 -0.91 -31.87
CA LYS A 152 -1.11 -1.14 -32.35
C LYS A 152 -2.15 -0.89 -31.26
N ASP A 153 -1.92 -1.39 -30.03
CA ASP A 153 -2.84 -1.18 -28.90
C ASP A 153 -2.96 0.31 -28.57
N VAL A 154 -1.83 1.03 -28.60
CA VAL A 154 -1.80 2.49 -28.39
C VAL A 154 -2.60 3.20 -29.49
N SER A 155 -2.39 2.82 -30.74
CA SER A 155 -3.09 3.43 -31.89
C SER A 155 -4.59 3.15 -31.86
N ASP A 156 -4.97 1.91 -31.55
CA ASP A 156 -6.37 1.52 -31.46
C ASP A 156 -7.07 2.23 -30.30
N PHE A 157 -6.42 2.34 -29.13
CA PHE A 157 -6.94 3.08 -28.00
C PHE A 157 -7.12 4.57 -28.31
N TYR A 158 -6.11 5.20 -28.93
CA TYR A 158 -6.20 6.59 -29.37
C TYR A 158 -7.35 6.82 -30.35
N ASN A 159 -7.44 5.98 -31.37
CA ASN A 159 -8.49 6.09 -32.39
C ASN A 159 -9.90 5.92 -31.81
N SER A 160 -10.06 4.99 -30.87
CA SER A 160 -11.33 4.73 -30.20
C SER A 160 -11.73 5.81 -29.20
N ASN A 161 -10.76 6.58 -28.69
CA ASN A 161 -10.98 7.60 -27.65
C ASN A 161 -10.59 9.01 -28.11
N ARG A 162 -10.56 9.28 -29.43
CA ARG A 162 -10.10 10.57 -29.99
C ARG A 162 -10.78 11.78 -29.36
N SER A 163 -12.08 11.70 -29.09
CA SER A 163 -12.84 12.78 -28.45
C SER A 163 -12.31 13.18 -27.09
N SER A 164 -11.75 12.23 -26.34
CA SER A 164 -11.18 12.48 -25.01
C SER A 164 -9.81 13.16 -25.05
N PHE A 165 -9.14 13.12 -26.22
CA PHE A 165 -7.84 13.77 -26.44
C PHE A 165 -7.96 15.12 -27.15
N ASN A 166 -9.17 15.51 -27.56
CA ASN A 166 -9.39 16.81 -28.15
C ASN A 166 -9.37 17.87 -27.06
N LEU A 167 -8.43 18.80 -27.16
CA LEU A 167 -8.44 20.02 -26.35
C LEU A 167 -9.52 20.95 -26.91
N ALA A 168 -10.41 21.42 -26.07
CA ALA A 168 -11.46 22.36 -26.47
C ALA A 168 -10.89 23.70 -26.99
N GLU A 169 -9.70 24.06 -26.53
CA GLU A 169 -8.98 25.26 -26.94
C GLU A 169 -7.50 24.96 -27.17
N PRO A 170 -6.83 25.71 -28.08
CA PRO A 170 -5.40 25.61 -28.26
C PRO A 170 -4.66 25.92 -26.96
N GLN A 171 -3.81 25.00 -26.52
CA GLN A 171 -2.98 25.22 -25.33
C GLN A 171 -1.57 25.59 -25.75
N VAL A 172 -1.01 26.60 -25.09
CA VAL A 172 0.36 27.04 -25.29
C VAL A 172 1.16 26.70 -24.04
N HIS A 173 2.25 25.97 -24.21
CA HIS A 173 3.23 25.78 -23.15
C HIS A 173 4.14 27.01 -23.08
N LEU A 174 4.05 27.73 -21.97
CA LEU A 174 4.91 28.88 -21.71
C LEU A 174 5.95 28.49 -20.65
N ALA A 175 7.23 28.77 -20.93
CA ALA A 175 8.30 28.75 -19.95
C ALA A 175 8.74 30.20 -19.70
N GLN A 176 8.78 30.59 -18.46
CA GLN A 176 9.24 31.93 -18.06
C GLN A 176 10.50 31.80 -17.20
N ILE A 177 11.53 32.53 -17.57
CA ILE A 177 12.72 32.76 -16.73
C ILE A 177 12.60 34.16 -16.18
N LEU A 178 12.41 34.29 -14.86
CA LEU A 178 12.37 35.57 -14.18
C LEU A 178 13.65 35.77 -13.39
N VAL A 179 14.42 36.81 -13.73
CA VAL A 179 15.59 37.25 -12.99
C VAL A 179 15.26 38.64 -12.45
N SER A 180 15.19 38.78 -11.13
CA SER A 180 14.87 40.02 -10.44
C SER A 180 16.01 40.45 -9.56
N PRO A 181 16.35 41.79 -9.48
CA PRO A 181 17.33 42.33 -8.54
C PRO A 181 16.81 42.33 -7.10
N ALA A 182 15.49 42.22 -6.90
CA ALA A 182 14.88 42.13 -5.58
C ALA A 182 14.36 40.75 -5.30
N PRO A 183 14.43 40.23 -4.07
CA PRO A 183 13.83 38.94 -3.73
C PRO A 183 12.29 39.06 -3.80
N ASP A 184 11.67 38.27 -4.64
CA ASP A 184 10.21 38.15 -4.68
C ASP A 184 9.80 36.94 -3.82
N THR A 185 9.07 37.22 -2.74
CA THR A 185 8.60 36.19 -1.80
C THR A 185 7.55 35.25 -2.40
N ASN A 186 6.94 35.62 -3.52
CA ASN A 186 5.91 34.83 -4.21
C ASN A 186 6.52 33.86 -5.23
N VAL A 187 7.78 34.08 -5.61
CA VAL A 187 8.49 33.20 -6.56
C VAL A 187 9.27 32.16 -5.80
N ARG A 188 8.79 30.92 -5.82
CA ARG A 188 9.55 29.75 -5.31
C ARG A 188 10.61 29.35 -6.32
N ASN A 189 11.74 30.02 -6.30
CA ASN A 189 12.89 29.65 -7.13
C ASN A 189 13.90 28.87 -6.28
N LEU A 190 14.11 27.60 -6.61
CA LEU A 190 15.07 26.72 -5.91
C LEU A 190 16.52 27.12 -6.14
N LYS A 191 16.81 27.91 -7.18
CA LYS A 191 18.14 28.49 -7.46
C LYS A 191 18.00 29.99 -7.57
N ASN A 192 17.74 30.64 -6.45
CA ASN A 192 17.71 32.10 -6.39
C ASN A 192 19.10 32.64 -6.58
N ASP A 193 19.47 32.87 -7.83
CA ASP A 193 20.72 33.52 -8.19
C ASP A 193 20.49 35.02 -8.06
N LYS A 194 20.86 35.54 -6.91
CA LYS A 194 20.61 36.93 -6.50
C LYS A 194 21.36 37.91 -7.39
N ALA A 195 20.66 38.45 -8.38
CA ALA A 195 21.09 39.69 -9.01
C ALA A 195 20.75 40.82 -8.05
N GLN A 196 21.74 41.67 -7.74
CA GLN A 196 21.56 42.78 -6.82
C GLN A 196 21.20 44.10 -7.55
N THR A 197 21.35 44.13 -8.87
CA THR A 197 21.05 45.26 -9.73
C THR A 197 20.35 44.83 -11.02
N ASP A 198 19.63 45.75 -11.68
CA ASP A 198 18.98 45.49 -12.98
C ASP A 198 20.00 45.06 -14.05
N GLU A 199 21.21 45.63 -14.00
CA GLU A 199 22.27 45.29 -14.92
C GLU A 199 22.76 43.84 -14.75
N GLN A 200 22.88 43.41 -13.49
CA GLN A 200 23.21 42.03 -13.16
C GLN A 200 22.05 41.04 -13.56
N ALA A 201 20.80 41.48 -13.38
CA ALA A 201 19.68 40.71 -13.80
C ALA A 201 19.64 40.53 -15.33
N ARG A 202 19.91 41.60 -16.08
CA ARG A 202 19.95 41.54 -17.57
C ARG A 202 21.07 40.67 -18.11
N LYS A 203 22.22 40.57 -17.40
CA LYS A 203 23.33 39.71 -17.82
C LYS A 203 23.09 38.21 -17.60
N LYS A 204 22.03 37.86 -16.87
CA LYS A 204 21.68 36.46 -16.55
C LYS A 204 20.58 35.89 -17.46
N VAL A 205 19.91 36.75 -18.22
CA VAL A 205 18.95 36.37 -19.27
C VAL A 205 19.69 36.19 -20.60
#